data_a0a0a63a2d245e3f9d46862fade467a2
#
_entry.id   a0a0a63a2d245e3f9d46862fade467a2
#
_cell.length_a   1.000
_cell.length_b   1.000
_cell.length_c   1.000
_cell.angle_alpha   90.00
_cell.angle_beta   90.00
_cell.angle_gamma   90.00
#
_symmetry.space_group_name_H-M   'P 1'
#
loop_
_entity.id
_entity.type
_entity.pdbx_description
1 polymer ?
#
loop_
_entity_poly.entity_id
_entity_poly.type
_entity_poly.pdbx_seq_one_letter_code
_entity_poly.pdbx_strand_id
1 'polypeptide(L)'
;MWYKIIRFLALPLFKLLYHPKIKGKENLPKNGNYVVICNHFGKADAFLLVSLYKQKIYFMAKKEWFSSKFKAKLFNELGAIPVDRSKADFTSIKKCLSVIKRGDILAIFPEGTRNKVDDKLQEIKGGAGMIAFMGKVPVLPIAMKRKFKIFRKNELCIGKAFDYSDLYGQKFNSELDKTLTERLRDNLQRTVDEAQGKTVSEIKI
;
A
#
# COMPACT_ATOMS: atom_id res chain seq x y z
N MET A 1 -19.35 10.39 5.34
CA MET A 1 -20.51 9.55 5.70
C MET A 1 -20.46 8.17 5.05
N TRP A 2 -20.35 8.07 3.72
CA TRP A 2 -20.28 6.82 2.95
C TRP A 2 -19.16 5.87 3.38
N TYR A 3 -17.96 6.37 3.69
CA TYR A 3 -16.84 5.54 4.16
C TYR A 3 -17.21 4.70 5.39
N LYS A 4 -17.85 5.32 6.40
CA LYS A 4 -18.23 4.62 7.63
C LYS A 4 -19.30 3.56 7.35
N ILE A 5 -20.30 3.88 6.51
CA ILE A 5 -21.39 2.96 6.15
C ILE A 5 -20.84 1.77 5.37
N ILE A 6 -20.08 2.02 4.31
CA ILE A 6 -19.48 0.97 3.49
C ILE A 6 -18.53 0.10 4.33
N ARG A 7 -17.73 0.73 5.19
CA ARG A 7 -16.88 0.00 6.11
C ARG A 7 -17.67 -0.90 7.06
N PHE A 8 -18.74 -0.38 7.66
CA PHE A 8 -19.58 -1.12 8.60
C PHE A 8 -20.22 -2.35 7.96
N LEU A 9 -20.72 -2.22 6.76
CA LEU A 9 -21.38 -3.32 6.03
C LEU A 9 -20.38 -4.26 5.33
N ALA A 10 -19.38 -3.70 4.67
CA ALA A 10 -18.47 -4.49 3.84
C ALA A 10 -17.40 -5.26 4.62
N LEU A 11 -16.91 -4.73 5.75
CA LEU A 11 -15.83 -5.39 6.47
C LEU A 11 -16.22 -6.69 7.17
N PRO A 12 -17.38 -6.82 7.84
CA PRO A 12 -17.80 -8.09 8.40
C PRO A 12 -17.99 -9.14 7.30
N LEU A 13 -18.64 -8.75 6.20
CA LEU A 13 -18.82 -9.63 5.03
C LEU A 13 -17.46 -10.04 4.42
N PHE A 14 -16.53 -9.09 4.27
CA PHE A 14 -15.19 -9.37 3.78
C PHE A 14 -14.46 -10.38 4.68
N LYS A 15 -14.48 -10.18 6.00
CA LYS A 15 -13.85 -11.10 6.95
C LYS A 15 -14.47 -12.50 6.90
N LEU A 16 -15.79 -12.57 6.79
CA LEU A 16 -16.53 -13.83 6.66
C LEU A 16 -16.16 -14.56 5.37
N LEU A 17 -16.05 -13.86 4.25
CA LEU A 17 -15.78 -14.48 2.96
C LEU A 17 -14.31 -14.84 2.76
N TYR A 18 -13.38 -14.02 3.23
CA TYR A 18 -11.95 -14.16 2.91
C TYR A 18 -11.08 -14.70 4.05
N HIS A 19 -11.60 -14.85 5.26
CA HIS A 19 -10.90 -15.42 6.43
C HIS A 19 -9.42 -14.98 6.53
N PRO A 20 -9.10 -13.67 6.63
CA PRO A 20 -7.73 -13.19 6.58
C PRO A 20 -6.95 -13.61 7.83
N LYS A 21 -5.85 -14.33 7.65
CA LYS A 21 -4.89 -14.66 8.69
C LYS A 21 -3.71 -13.70 8.59
N ILE A 22 -3.46 -12.95 9.66
CA ILE A 22 -2.48 -11.88 9.69
C ILE A 22 -1.32 -12.28 10.57
N LYS A 23 -0.10 -12.27 10.01
CA LYS A 23 1.18 -12.38 10.74
C LYS A 23 1.75 -10.98 10.95
N GLY A 24 2.55 -10.77 12.00
CA GLY A 24 3.23 -9.49 12.24
C GLY A 24 2.30 -8.35 12.66
N LYS A 25 1.16 -8.63 13.32
CA LYS A 25 0.24 -7.58 13.80
C LYS A 25 0.90 -6.58 14.74
N GLU A 26 1.90 -7.02 15.48
CA GLU A 26 2.71 -6.22 16.39
C GLU A 26 3.48 -5.10 15.67
N ASN A 27 3.74 -5.27 14.38
CA ASN A 27 4.43 -4.28 13.54
C ASN A 27 3.52 -3.13 13.08
N LEU A 28 2.19 -3.23 13.31
CA LEU A 28 1.28 -2.13 13.00
C LEU A 28 1.57 -0.92 13.90
N PRO A 29 1.95 0.24 13.33
CA PRO A 29 2.12 1.44 14.14
C PRO A 29 0.82 1.83 14.84
N LYS A 30 0.92 2.21 16.11
CA LYS A 30 -0.24 2.63 16.91
C LYS A 30 -0.88 3.92 16.40
N ASN A 31 -0.07 4.79 15.82
CA ASN A 31 -0.49 6.09 15.29
C ASN A 31 -0.31 6.12 13.77
N GLY A 32 -1.14 6.92 13.09
CA GLY A 32 -1.04 7.17 11.65
C GLY A 32 0.20 7.99 11.28
N ASN A 33 0.25 8.47 10.07
CA ASN A 33 1.35 9.21 9.46
C ASN A 33 2.50 8.31 8.96
N TYR A 34 2.15 7.38 8.09
CA TYR A 34 3.10 6.52 7.38
C TYR A 34 2.54 6.08 6.02
N VAL A 35 3.41 5.62 5.17
CA VAL A 35 3.03 5.02 3.89
C VAL A 35 2.98 3.50 4.03
N VAL A 36 1.86 2.91 3.68
CA VAL A 36 1.74 1.45 3.53
C VAL A 36 2.07 1.08 2.09
N ILE A 37 2.96 0.12 1.92
CA ILE A 37 3.21 -0.51 0.61
C ILE A 37 2.73 -1.95 0.63
N CYS A 38 2.13 -2.42 -0.46
CA CYS A 38 1.63 -3.78 -0.55
C CYS A 38 1.73 -4.31 -1.97
N ASN A 39 2.05 -5.60 -2.14
CA ASN A 39 1.90 -6.27 -3.43
C ASN A 39 0.43 -6.32 -3.85
N HIS A 40 0.14 -6.43 -5.15
CA HIS A 40 -1.20 -6.22 -5.67
C HIS A 40 -1.68 -7.36 -6.56
N PHE A 41 -2.70 -8.10 -6.13
CA PHE A 41 -3.29 -9.21 -6.88
C PHE A 41 -4.72 -8.95 -7.35
N GLY A 42 -5.51 -8.17 -6.61
CA GLY A 42 -6.92 -8.03 -6.92
C GLY A 42 -7.63 -6.84 -6.29
N LYS A 43 -8.91 -6.71 -6.63
CA LYS A 43 -9.75 -5.64 -6.07
C LYS A 43 -9.97 -5.79 -4.56
N ALA A 44 -9.90 -7.02 -4.04
CA ALA A 44 -10.07 -7.32 -2.62
C ALA A 44 -8.95 -6.77 -1.74
N ASP A 45 -7.77 -6.51 -2.32
CA ASP A 45 -6.57 -6.08 -1.57
C ASP A 45 -6.78 -4.75 -0.85
N ALA A 46 -7.45 -3.80 -1.49
CA ALA A 46 -7.79 -2.53 -0.84
C ALA A 46 -8.73 -2.71 0.36
N PHE A 47 -9.72 -3.60 0.25
CA PHE A 47 -10.61 -3.93 1.37
C PHE A 47 -9.87 -4.61 2.51
N LEU A 48 -8.90 -5.46 2.17
CA LEU A 48 -8.02 -6.07 3.15
C LEU A 48 -7.27 -5.01 3.94
N LEU A 49 -6.59 -4.08 3.26
CA LEU A 49 -5.86 -3.01 3.93
C LEU A 49 -6.80 -2.16 4.79
N VAL A 50 -7.99 -1.79 4.28
CA VAL A 50 -9.01 -1.08 5.07
C VAL A 50 -9.42 -1.86 6.33
N SER A 51 -9.41 -3.20 6.28
CA SER A 51 -9.80 -4.05 7.42
C SER A 51 -8.79 -4.07 8.57
N LEU A 52 -7.53 -3.70 8.30
CA LEU A 52 -6.46 -3.65 9.29
C LEU A 52 -6.54 -2.40 10.19
N TYR A 53 -7.17 -1.34 9.70
CA TYR A 53 -7.15 -0.02 10.35
C TYR A 53 -8.53 0.42 10.82
N LYS A 54 -8.59 1.10 11.97
CA LYS A 54 -9.82 1.75 12.44
C LYS A 54 -10.06 3.07 11.72
N GLN A 55 -9.00 3.81 11.44
CA GLN A 55 -9.03 5.10 10.75
C GLN A 55 -9.15 4.96 9.22
N LYS A 56 -9.43 6.08 8.57
CA LYS A 56 -9.51 6.13 7.11
C LYS A 56 -8.12 5.96 6.51
N ILE A 57 -8.03 5.14 5.48
CA ILE A 57 -6.83 4.91 4.70
C ILE A 57 -7.06 5.41 3.27
N TYR A 58 -6.06 6.06 2.70
CA TYR A 58 -6.12 6.62 1.35
C TYR A 58 -5.34 5.75 0.38
N PHE A 59 -5.80 5.69 -0.88
CA PHE A 59 -5.22 4.84 -1.92
C PHE A 59 -5.03 5.59 -3.22
N MET A 60 -3.96 5.32 -3.93
CA MET A 60 -3.80 5.75 -5.32
C MET A 60 -4.66 4.87 -6.24
N ALA A 61 -5.56 5.48 -6.99
CA ALA A 61 -6.49 4.79 -7.87
C ALA A 61 -6.45 5.36 -9.30
N LYS A 62 -6.72 4.52 -10.30
CA LYS A 62 -6.70 4.89 -11.71
C LYS A 62 -7.70 6.03 -11.99
N LYS A 63 -7.27 7.10 -12.69
CA LYS A 63 -8.10 8.28 -12.95
C LYS A 63 -9.42 7.96 -13.67
N GLU A 64 -9.43 6.91 -14.48
CA GLU A 64 -10.61 6.49 -15.25
C GLU A 64 -11.78 6.03 -14.36
N TRP A 65 -11.50 5.68 -13.09
CA TRP A 65 -12.56 5.36 -12.13
C TRP A 65 -13.35 6.60 -11.69
N PHE A 66 -12.84 7.79 -11.97
CA PHE A 66 -13.46 9.08 -11.64
C PHE A 66 -14.21 9.70 -12.84
N SER A 67 -14.65 8.88 -13.80
CA SER A 67 -15.21 9.30 -15.10
C SER A 67 -16.55 10.07 -15.01
N SER A 68 -17.26 10.03 -13.89
CA SER A 68 -18.47 10.82 -13.67
C SER A 68 -18.43 11.53 -12.32
N LYS A 69 -19.19 12.61 -12.17
CA LYS A 69 -19.28 13.39 -10.91
C LYS A 69 -19.69 12.51 -9.73
N PHE A 70 -20.62 11.56 -9.94
CA PHE A 70 -21.07 10.63 -8.91
C PHE A 70 -19.93 9.67 -8.50
N LYS A 71 -19.27 9.02 -9.47
CA LYS A 71 -18.14 8.13 -9.19
C LYS A 71 -16.99 8.89 -8.52
N ALA A 72 -16.65 10.07 -9.01
CA ALA A 72 -15.61 10.91 -8.41
C ALA A 72 -15.92 11.24 -6.95
N LYS A 73 -17.15 11.64 -6.63
CA LYS A 73 -17.58 11.90 -5.26
C LYS A 73 -17.45 10.65 -4.38
N LEU A 74 -17.96 9.51 -4.86
CA LEU A 74 -17.89 8.23 -4.13
C LEU A 74 -16.44 7.81 -3.85
N PHE A 75 -15.59 7.77 -4.88
CA PHE A 75 -14.19 7.34 -4.72
C PHE A 75 -13.39 8.30 -3.84
N ASN A 76 -13.60 9.62 -3.94
CA ASN A 76 -12.97 10.59 -3.05
C ASN A 76 -13.40 10.38 -1.60
N GLU A 77 -14.68 10.14 -1.33
CA GLU A 77 -15.15 9.82 0.02
C GLU A 77 -14.55 8.51 0.55
N LEU A 78 -14.30 7.53 -0.33
CA LEU A 78 -13.64 6.28 0.03
C LEU A 78 -12.12 6.42 0.22
N GLY A 79 -11.56 7.61 0.01
CA GLY A 79 -10.13 7.86 0.17
C GLY A 79 -9.30 7.55 -1.07
N ALA A 80 -9.92 7.35 -2.23
CA ALA A 80 -9.18 7.14 -3.46
C ALA A 80 -8.64 8.47 -4.01
N ILE A 81 -7.36 8.49 -4.38
CA ILE A 81 -6.67 9.61 -5.01
C ILE A 81 -6.49 9.25 -6.48
N PRO A 82 -7.09 10.04 -7.42
CA PRO A 82 -6.93 9.76 -8.83
C PRO A 82 -5.48 9.96 -9.26
N VAL A 83 -4.94 9.00 -10.02
CA VAL A 83 -3.59 9.08 -10.60
C VAL A 83 -3.63 8.78 -12.09
N ASP A 84 -2.96 9.62 -12.85
CA ASP A 84 -2.67 9.38 -14.27
C ASP A 84 -1.39 8.56 -14.38
N ARG A 85 -1.51 7.29 -14.76
CA ARG A 85 -0.37 6.37 -14.85
C ARG A 85 0.37 6.47 -16.18
N SER A 86 -0.12 7.27 -17.12
CA SER A 86 0.50 7.44 -18.45
C SER A 86 1.61 8.51 -18.46
N LYS A 87 1.69 9.34 -17.42
CA LYS A 87 2.63 10.45 -17.31
C LYS A 87 3.00 10.74 -15.85
N ALA A 88 4.03 11.54 -15.65
CA ALA A 88 4.35 12.07 -14.33
C ALA A 88 3.19 12.94 -13.83
N ASP A 89 2.53 12.53 -12.75
CA ASP A 89 1.35 13.21 -12.20
C ASP A 89 1.68 13.91 -10.88
N PHE A 90 2.27 15.09 -11.00
CA PHE A 90 2.61 15.94 -9.85
C PHE A 90 1.40 16.33 -9.00
N THR A 91 0.20 16.39 -9.60
CA THR A 91 -1.04 16.69 -8.87
C THR A 91 -1.38 15.58 -7.90
N SER A 92 -1.25 14.32 -8.32
CA SER A 92 -1.45 13.17 -7.46
C SER A 92 -0.42 13.09 -6.35
N ILE A 93 0.85 13.39 -6.66
CA ILE A 93 1.93 13.45 -5.64
C ILE A 93 1.60 14.49 -4.57
N LYS A 94 1.20 15.70 -4.96
CA LYS A 94 0.79 16.76 -4.00
C LYS A 94 -0.38 16.31 -3.12
N LYS A 95 -1.37 15.61 -3.69
CA LYS A 95 -2.49 15.05 -2.91
C LYS A 95 -2.02 13.98 -1.92
N CYS A 96 -1.11 13.10 -2.33
CA CYS A 96 -0.54 12.08 -1.44
C CYS A 96 0.23 12.74 -0.27
N LEU A 97 1.07 13.73 -0.55
CA LEU A 97 1.78 14.48 0.49
C LEU A 97 0.83 15.24 1.41
N SER A 98 -0.29 15.77 0.88
CA SER A 98 -1.33 16.41 1.69
C SER A 98 -2.00 15.41 2.65
N VAL A 99 -2.21 14.15 2.25
CA VAL A 99 -2.71 13.07 3.12
C VAL A 99 -1.75 12.83 4.28
N ILE A 100 -0.47 12.65 3.95
CA ILE A 100 0.60 12.44 4.94
C ILE A 100 0.69 13.61 5.92
N LYS A 101 0.66 14.85 5.41
CA LYS A 101 0.75 16.07 6.24
C LYS A 101 -0.40 16.19 7.25
N ARG A 102 -1.57 15.64 6.94
CA ARG A 102 -2.72 15.60 7.89
C ARG A 102 -2.59 14.51 8.96
N GLY A 103 -1.56 13.68 8.91
CA GLY A 103 -1.41 12.53 9.81
C GLY A 103 -2.22 11.30 9.40
N ASP A 104 -2.73 11.27 8.16
CA ASP A 104 -3.49 10.14 7.61
C ASP A 104 -2.57 9.05 7.03
N ILE A 105 -3.10 7.83 6.86
CA ILE A 105 -2.40 6.71 6.25
C ILE A 105 -2.60 6.74 4.73
N LEU A 106 -1.50 6.64 4.00
CA LEU A 106 -1.51 6.47 2.55
C LEU A 106 -1.08 5.04 2.20
N ALA A 107 -1.88 4.32 1.43
CA ALA A 107 -1.53 3.00 0.92
C ALA A 107 -1.22 3.07 -0.59
N ILE A 108 -0.12 2.46 -0.98
CA ILE A 108 0.35 2.40 -2.36
C ILE A 108 0.62 0.95 -2.74
N PHE A 109 0.18 0.56 -3.92
CA PHE A 109 0.58 -0.67 -4.58
C PHE A 109 1.71 -0.34 -5.55
N PRO A 110 2.99 -0.51 -5.17
CA PRO A 110 4.11 0.07 -5.90
C PRO A 110 4.36 -0.59 -7.26
N GLU A 111 3.81 -1.78 -7.48
CA GLU A 111 3.81 -2.45 -8.79
C GLU A 111 3.02 -1.66 -9.85
N GLY A 112 2.11 -0.77 -9.44
CA GLY A 112 1.29 0.04 -10.33
C GLY A 112 0.26 -0.73 -11.16
N THR A 113 0.32 -2.06 -11.17
CA THR A 113 -0.60 -2.98 -11.85
C THR A 113 -0.90 -4.17 -10.94
N ARG A 114 -1.91 -4.97 -11.29
CA ARG A 114 -2.17 -6.21 -10.57
C ARG A 114 -1.21 -7.29 -11.02
N ASN A 115 -0.61 -7.97 -10.07
CA ASN A 115 0.22 -9.11 -10.31
C ASN A 115 -0.65 -10.29 -10.83
N LYS A 116 -0.18 -10.93 -11.88
CA LYS A 116 -0.85 -12.10 -12.47
C LYS A 116 -0.17 -13.41 -12.09
N VAL A 117 1.02 -13.32 -11.53
CA VAL A 117 1.84 -14.47 -11.15
C VAL A 117 1.92 -14.47 -9.63
N ASP A 118 1.40 -15.50 -9.00
CA ASP A 118 1.61 -15.72 -7.57
C ASP A 118 3.12 -15.96 -7.31
N ASP A 119 3.59 -15.66 -6.12
CA ASP A 119 4.94 -15.92 -5.61
C ASP A 119 6.09 -15.02 -6.12
N LYS A 120 5.84 -14.05 -7.01
CA LYS A 120 6.86 -13.09 -7.46
C LYS A 120 6.35 -11.66 -7.34
N LEU A 121 7.17 -10.79 -6.76
CA LEU A 121 6.94 -9.36 -6.81
C LEU A 121 7.21 -8.87 -8.24
N GLN A 122 6.31 -8.07 -8.80
CA GLN A 122 6.56 -7.42 -10.09
C GLN A 122 7.55 -6.26 -9.92
N GLU A 123 7.97 -5.69 -11.06
CA GLU A 123 8.79 -4.50 -11.07
C GLU A 123 8.13 -3.37 -10.27
N ILE A 124 8.88 -2.80 -9.35
CA ILE A 124 8.45 -1.67 -8.54
C ILE A 124 8.65 -0.39 -9.35
N LYS A 125 7.56 0.36 -9.51
CA LYS A 125 7.61 1.69 -10.12
C LYS A 125 8.05 2.72 -9.09
N GLY A 126 8.89 3.65 -9.49
CA GLY A 126 9.24 4.82 -8.69
C GLY A 126 8.00 5.58 -8.21
N GLY A 127 8.19 6.47 -7.29
CA GLY A 127 7.14 7.35 -6.75
C GLY A 127 6.67 6.98 -5.33
N ALA A 128 6.52 5.71 -4.97
CA ALA A 128 6.16 5.36 -3.60
C ALA A 128 7.27 5.70 -2.60
N GLY A 129 8.52 5.38 -2.93
CA GLY A 129 9.69 5.78 -2.16
C GLY A 129 9.85 7.30 -2.09
N MET A 130 9.71 7.97 -3.24
CA MET A 130 9.77 9.43 -3.31
C MET A 130 8.70 10.10 -2.42
N ILE A 131 7.45 9.61 -2.44
CA ILE A 131 6.38 10.17 -1.60
C ILE A 131 6.71 10.02 -0.12
N ALA A 132 7.20 8.86 0.32
CA ALA A 132 7.58 8.62 1.70
C ALA A 132 8.78 9.48 2.12
N PHE A 133 9.81 9.57 1.26
CA PHE A 133 10.98 10.43 1.46
C PHE A 133 10.60 11.89 1.59
N MET A 134 9.83 12.44 0.63
CA MET A 134 9.37 13.83 0.67
C MET A 134 8.43 14.11 1.85
N GLY A 135 7.62 13.14 2.24
CA GLY A 135 6.74 13.23 3.40
C GLY A 135 7.47 13.07 4.74
N LYS A 136 8.73 12.65 4.73
CA LYS A 136 9.54 12.32 5.92
C LYS A 136 8.81 11.38 6.88
N VAL A 137 8.21 10.32 6.33
CA VAL A 137 7.42 9.35 7.09
C VAL A 137 7.92 7.94 6.87
N PRO A 138 7.76 7.05 7.87
CA PRO A 138 8.11 5.66 7.72
C PRO A 138 7.24 4.95 6.69
N VAL A 139 7.77 3.84 6.17
CA VAL A 139 7.10 2.94 5.23
C VAL A 139 6.84 1.61 5.90
N LEU A 140 5.58 1.15 5.86
CA LEU A 140 5.18 -0.14 6.39
C LEU A 140 4.93 -1.11 5.24
N PRO A 141 5.76 -2.14 5.04
CA PRO A 141 5.51 -3.15 4.03
C PRO A 141 4.47 -4.16 4.54
N ILE A 142 3.50 -4.47 3.69
CA ILE A 142 2.50 -5.52 3.90
C ILE A 142 2.53 -6.42 2.67
N ALA A 143 2.55 -7.72 2.87
CA ALA A 143 2.58 -8.67 1.77
C ALA A 143 1.46 -9.70 1.88
N MET A 144 0.80 -9.96 0.77
CA MET A 144 -0.10 -11.09 0.59
C MET A 144 0.67 -12.26 0.01
N LYS A 145 0.47 -13.45 0.58
CA LYS A 145 1.10 -14.69 0.11
C LYS A 145 0.72 -15.01 -1.34
N ARG A 146 -0.52 -14.72 -1.71
CA ARG A 146 -1.12 -14.97 -3.02
C ARG A 146 -2.40 -14.17 -3.19
N LYS A 147 -2.98 -14.20 -4.38
CA LYS A 147 -4.30 -13.64 -4.65
C LYS A 147 -5.35 -14.23 -3.70
N PHE A 148 -6.12 -13.37 -3.05
CA PHE A 148 -7.17 -13.78 -2.11
C PHE A 148 -8.30 -14.51 -2.82
N LYS A 149 -8.71 -15.65 -2.23
CA LYS A 149 -9.81 -16.49 -2.71
C LYS A 149 -10.91 -16.56 -1.65
N ILE A 150 -12.17 -16.48 -2.11
CA ILE A 150 -13.35 -16.58 -1.25
C ILE A 150 -13.41 -18.00 -0.64
N PHE A 151 -13.84 -18.10 0.62
CA PHE A 151 -13.91 -19.32 1.40
C PHE A 151 -12.58 -20.08 1.56
N ARG A 152 -11.47 -19.36 1.48
CA ARG A 152 -10.12 -19.88 1.73
C ARG A 152 -9.43 -19.11 2.85
N LYS A 153 -8.51 -19.77 3.53
CA LYS A 153 -7.58 -19.10 4.45
C LYS A 153 -6.63 -18.24 3.61
N ASN A 154 -6.73 -16.94 3.74
CA ASN A 154 -5.89 -15.97 3.04
C ASN A 154 -4.88 -15.40 4.01
N GLU A 155 -3.61 -15.56 3.70
CA GLU A 155 -2.52 -15.15 4.58
C GLU A 155 -1.90 -13.84 4.09
N LEU A 156 -1.61 -12.98 5.05
CA LEU A 156 -0.83 -11.76 4.84
C LEU A 156 0.19 -11.60 5.96
N CYS A 157 1.29 -10.94 5.65
CA CYS A 157 2.34 -10.59 6.58
C CYS A 157 2.48 -9.07 6.64
N ILE A 158 2.64 -8.54 7.85
CA ILE A 158 3.00 -7.14 8.10
C ILE A 158 4.47 -7.15 8.51
N GLY A 159 5.32 -6.63 7.65
CA GLY A 159 6.76 -6.52 7.88
C GLY A 159 7.12 -5.40 8.85
N LYS A 160 8.40 -5.28 9.14
CA LYS A 160 8.92 -4.18 9.97
C LYS A 160 8.91 -2.87 9.18
N ALA A 161 8.50 -1.79 9.84
CA ALA A 161 8.58 -0.46 9.24
C ALA A 161 10.05 -0.04 9.05
N PHE A 162 10.30 0.71 7.98
CA PHE A 162 11.59 1.33 7.68
C PHE A 162 11.38 2.78 7.23
N ASP A 163 12.43 3.55 7.14
CA ASP A 163 12.38 4.93 6.67
C ASP A 163 13.58 5.29 5.77
N TYR A 164 13.69 6.55 5.45
CA TYR A 164 14.74 7.13 4.63
C TYR A 164 15.48 8.26 5.36
N SER A 165 15.50 8.22 6.70
CA SER A 165 16.05 9.31 7.53
C SER A 165 17.54 9.59 7.26
N ASP A 166 18.31 8.56 6.91
CA ASP A 166 19.70 8.62 6.50
C ASP A 166 19.96 9.36 5.17
N LEU A 167 18.91 9.53 4.38
CA LEU A 167 18.96 10.19 3.07
C LEU A 167 18.36 11.60 3.09
N TYR A 168 17.75 12.04 4.21
CA TYR A 168 17.12 13.34 4.29
C TYR A 168 18.15 14.47 4.09
N GLY A 169 17.74 15.50 3.36
CA GLY A 169 18.61 16.64 3.00
C GLY A 169 19.32 16.48 1.65
N GLN A 170 19.33 15.28 1.08
CA GLN A 170 19.86 15.10 -0.27
C GLN A 170 18.93 15.73 -1.31
N LYS A 171 19.52 16.32 -2.35
CA LYS A 171 18.76 16.85 -3.49
C LYS A 171 18.20 15.67 -4.30
N PHE A 172 16.89 15.70 -4.56
CA PHE A 172 16.23 14.67 -5.35
C PHE A 172 16.79 14.64 -6.79
N ASN A 173 17.25 13.48 -7.21
CA ASN A 173 17.76 13.19 -8.54
C ASN A 173 17.46 11.71 -8.91
N SER A 174 17.86 11.28 -10.10
CA SER A 174 17.61 9.92 -10.59
C SER A 174 18.31 8.82 -9.76
N GLU A 175 19.48 9.11 -9.21
CA GLU A 175 20.26 8.20 -8.39
C GLU A 175 19.56 7.98 -7.02
N LEU A 176 19.13 9.07 -6.39
CA LEU A 176 18.36 9.00 -5.16
C LEU A 176 17.04 8.25 -5.38
N ASP A 177 16.31 8.54 -6.48
CA ASP A 177 15.05 7.83 -6.79
C ASP A 177 15.28 6.32 -6.95
N LYS A 178 16.37 5.92 -7.60
CA LYS A 178 16.77 4.52 -7.71
C LYS A 178 17.03 3.91 -6.34
N THR A 179 17.81 4.56 -5.49
CA THR A 179 18.11 4.11 -4.12
C THR A 179 16.84 3.95 -3.28
N LEU A 180 15.92 4.93 -3.34
CA LEU A 180 14.64 4.86 -2.64
C LEU A 180 13.79 3.67 -3.12
N THR A 181 13.77 3.45 -4.44
CA THR A 181 12.99 2.38 -5.06
C THR A 181 13.57 0.99 -4.73
N GLU A 182 14.88 0.83 -4.75
CA GLU A 182 15.57 -0.41 -4.38
C GLU A 182 15.33 -0.76 -2.91
N ARG A 183 15.52 0.19 -1.97
CA ARG A 183 15.23 -0.02 -0.55
C ARG A 183 13.77 -0.44 -0.31
N LEU A 184 12.84 0.21 -1.03
CA LEU A 184 11.42 -0.13 -0.96
C LEU A 184 11.16 -1.55 -1.45
N ARG A 185 11.73 -1.90 -2.61
CA ARG A 185 11.63 -3.24 -3.20
C ARG A 185 12.14 -4.31 -2.25
N ASP A 186 13.34 -4.11 -1.69
CA ASP A 186 14.00 -5.12 -0.86
C ASP A 186 13.21 -5.38 0.44
N ASN A 187 12.68 -4.33 1.07
CA ASN A 187 11.84 -4.49 2.26
C ASN A 187 10.49 -5.14 1.93
N LEU A 188 9.87 -4.80 0.79
CA LEU A 188 8.63 -5.45 0.37
C LEU A 188 8.88 -6.92 -0.03
N GLN A 189 9.97 -7.22 -0.75
CA GLN A 189 10.34 -8.59 -1.13
C GLN A 189 10.60 -9.45 0.11
N ARG A 190 11.34 -8.94 1.10
CA ARG A 190 11.53 -9.63 2.38
C ARG A 190 10.20 -9.98 3.04
N THR A 191 9.25 -9.03 3.05
CA THR A 191 7.92 -9.26 3.63
C THR A 191 7.12 -10.29 2.81
N VAL A 192 7.27 -10.32 1.49
CA VAL A 192 6.68 -11.36 0.61
C VAL A 192 7.26 -12.73 0.94
N ASP A 193 8.58 -12.84 1.11
CA ASP A 193 9.25 -14.08 1.45
C ASP A 193 8.80 -14.60 2.84
N GLU A 194 8.66 -13.71 3.82
CA GLU A 194 8.08 -14.04 5.14
C GLU A 194 6.62 -14.51 5.03
N ALA A 195 5.82 -13.89 4.17
CA ALA A 195 4.43 -14.30 3.91
C ALA A 195 4.38 -15.70 3.27
N GLN A 196 5.36 -16.04 2.44
CA GLN A 196 5.52 -17.36 1.81
C GLN A 196 6.03 -18.41 2.78
N GLY A 197 6.57 -18.02 3.93
CA GLY A 197 7.11 -18.90 4.94
C GLY A 197 8.56 -19.30 4.70
N LYS A 198 9.29 -18.53 3.90
CA LYS A 198 10.73 -18.72 3.73
C LYS A 198 11.47 -18.38 5.03
N THR A 199 12.49 -19.15 5.37
CA THR A 199 13.34 -18.91 6.53
C THR A 199 14.33 -17.79 6.25
N VAL A 200 14.84 -17.14 7.31
CA VAL A 200 15.81 -16.03 7.20
C VAL A 200 17.06 -16.45 6.39
N SER A 201 17.46 -17.73 6.45
CA SER A 201 18.58 -18.29 5.68
C SER A 201 18.30 -18.42 4.16
N GLU A 202 17.04 -18.45 3.77
CA GLU A 202 16.60 -18.53 2.35
C GLU A 202 16.31 -17.16 1.73
N ILE A 203 16.24 -16.12 2.55
CA ILE A 203 16.06 -14.74 2.10
C ILE A 203 17.43 -14.21 1.71
N LYS A 204 17.71 -14.16 0.40
CA LYS A 204 18.92 -13.51 -0.14
C LYS A 204 18.87 -12.01 0.21
N ILE A 205 19.87 -11.57 0.96
CA ILE A 205 20.16 -10.16 1.24
C ILE A 205 20.83 -9.52 0.03
#